data_9b50f92a92091ea76a87de6a794e1110
#
_entry.id   9b50f92a92091ea76a87de6a794e1110
#
_cell.length_a   1.000
_cell.length_b   1.000
_cell.length_c   1.000
_cell.angle_alpha   90.00
_cell.angle_beta   90.00
_cell.angle_gamma   90.00
#
_symmetry.space_group_name_H-M   'P 1'
#
loop_
_entity.id
_entity.type
_entity.pdbx_description
1 polymer ?
#
loop_
_entity_poly.entity_id
_entity_poly.type
_entity_poly.pdbx_seq_one_letter_code
_entity_poly.pdbx_strand_id
1 'polypeptide(L)' 'MKLTLIAGDPDSVPENSPTLYKTDRESWVVQGWVVTDPEALASLKLPEGEAVVEIPDRMIQFFK' A
#
# COMPACT_ATOMS: atom_id res chain seq x y z
N MET A 1 8.09 -15.46 -2.88
CA MET A 1 6.69 -14.99 -2.70
C MET A 1 6.14 -14.53 -4.05
N LYS A 2 5.01 -15.09 -4.44
CA LYS A 2 4.34 -14.68 -5.66
C LYS A 2 3.23 -13.69 -5.33
N LEU A 3 3.03 -12.72 -6.20
CA LEU A 3 1.99 -11.70 -6.04
C LEU A 3 0.96 -11.83 -7.14
N THR A 4 -0.31 -11.77 -6.75
CA THR A 4 -1.42 -11.70 -7.69
C THR A 4 -2.04 -10.31 -7.61
N LEU A 5 -2.13 -9.61 -8.71
CA LEU A 5 -2.74 -8.28 -8.77
C LEU A 5 -4.23 -8.39 -8.45
N ILE A 6 -4.68 -7.66 -7.45
CA ILE A 6 -6.10 -7.63 -7.06
C ILE A 6 -6.75 -6.35 -7.57
N ALA A 7 -6.13 -5.20 -7.32
CA ALA A 7 -6.68 -3.91 -7.73
C ALA A 7 -5.58 -2.88 -7.85
N GLY A 8 -5.64 -2.09 -8.90
CA GLY A 8 -4.81 -0.91 -9.07
C GLY A 8 -5.66 0.34 -8.97
N ASP A 9 -5.03 1.47 -8.74
CA ASP A 9 -5.72 2.75 -8.69
C ASP A 9 -6.28 3.08 -10.08
N PRO A 10 -7.60 3.16 -10.25
CA PRO A 10 -8.19 3.41 -11.57
C PRO A 10 -7.83 4.78 -12.13
N ASP A 11 -7.41 5.72 -11.29
CA ASP A 11 -7.06 7.07 -11.73
C ASP A 11 -5.56 7.22 -12.02
N SER A 12 -4.77 6.17 -11.82
CA SER A 12 -3.32 6.20 -12.07
C SER A 12 -2.98 5.32 -13.26
N VAL A 13 -3.01 5.90 -14.44
CA VAL A 13 -2.74 5.21 -15.69
C VAL A 13 -1.42 5.75 -16.23
N PRO A 14 -0.52 4.89 -16.76
CA PRO A 14 -0.65 3.46 -17.02
C PRO A 14 -0.22 2.54 -15.87
N GLU A 15 0.33 3.09 -14.80
CA GLU A 15 1.05 2.29 -13.81
C GLU A 15 0.15 1.65 -12.77
N ASN A 16 -1.10 2.11 -12.64
CA ASN A 16 -2.07 1.59 -11.66
C ASN A 16 -1.56 1.60 -10.21
N SER A 17 -0.57 2.42 -9.92
CA SER A 17 -0.06 2.58 -8.57
C SER A 17 -0.79 3.73 -7.88
N PRO A 18 -1.26 3.59 -6.64
CA PRO A 18 -1.10 2.47 -5.72
C PRO A 18 -1.82 1.20 -6.15
N THR A 19 -1.35 0.07 -5.63
CA THR A 19 -1.81 -1.24 -6.07
C THR A 19 -1.91 -2.19 -4.88
N LEU A 20 -2.92 -3.08 -4.93
CA LEU A 20 -3.13 -4.11 -3.93
C LEU A 20 -2.87 -5.47 -4.54
N TYR A 21 -2.07 -6.27 -3.86
CA TYR A 21 -1.72 -7.63 -4.29
C TYR A 21 -2.08 -8.63 -3.21
N LYS A 22 -2.44 -9.84 -3.62
CA LYS A 22 -2.53 -10.98 -2.73
C LYS A 22 -1.25 -11.81 -2.87
N THR A 23 -0.71 -12.25 -1.75
CA THR A 23 0.47 -13.11 -1.77
C THR A 23 0.06 -14.59 -1.75
N ASP A 24 1.03 -15.47 -1.92
CA ASP A 24 0.84 -16.91 -1.76
C ASP A 24 1.12 -17.36 -0.32
N ARG A 25 1.15 -16.43 0.63
CA ARG A 25 1.48 -16.69 2.05
C ARG A 25 0.38 -16.23 3.00
N GLU A 26 -0.86 -16.20 2.51
CA GLU A 26 -2.01 -15.79 3.32
C GLU A 26 -1.88 -14.36 3.84
N SER A 27 -1.35 -13.46 3.00
CA SER A 27 -1.14 -12.06 3.34
C SER A 27 -1.38 -11.18 2.12
N TRP A 28 -1.27 -9.88 2.30
CA TRP A 28 -1.48 -8.90 1.25
C TRP A 28 -0.28 -7.96 1.19
N VAL A 29 0.01 -7.47 0.00
CA VAL A 29 1.04 -6.47 -0.22
C VAL A 29 0.38 -5.24 -0.83
N VAL A 30 0.69 -4.07 -0.27
CA VAL A 30 0.16 -2.80 -0.74
C VAL A 30 1.32 -1.98 -1.28
N GLN A 31 1.22 -1.56 -2.52
CA GLN A 31 2.17 -0.64 -3.12
C GLN A 31 1.56 0.76 -3.04
N GLY A 32 2.28 1.69 -2.44
CA GLY A 32 1.81 3.06 -2.27
C GLY A 32 2.98 4.01 -2.21
N TRP A 33 2.70 5.25 -1.85
CA TRP A 33 3.74 6.28 -1.74
C TRP A 33 4.42 6.17 -0.39
N VAL A 34 5.74 6.21 -0.37
CA VAL A 34 6.49 6.18 0.89
C VAL A 34 6.13 7.42 1.72
N VAL A 35 5.79 7.20 2.99
CA VAL A 35 5.48 8.30 3.90
C VAL A 35 6.79 8.95 4.34
N THR A 36 6.94 10.24 4.03
CA THR A 36 8.12 11.01 4.39
C THR A 36 7.80 12.21 5.29
N ASP A 37 6.50 12.47 5.54
CA ASP A 37 6.08 13.60 6.36
C ASP A 37 6.57 13.44 7.80
N PRO A 38 7.36 14.41 8.32
CA PRO A 38 7.93 14.26 9.67
C PRO A 38 6.89 14.22 10.78
N GLU A 39 5.78 14.93 10.65
CA GLU A 39 4.72 14.90 11.64
C GLU A 39 4.06 13.53 11.71
N ALA A 40 3.79 12.94 10.55
CA ALA A 40 3.20 11.60 10.49
C ALA A 40 4.16 10.58 11.09
N LEU A 41 5.42 10.61 10.70
CA LEU A 41 6.42 9.66 11.18
C LEU A 41 6.63 9.77 12.69
N ALA A 42 6.57 11.00 13.24
CA ALA A 42 6.73 11.22 14.67
C ALA A 42 5.58 10.63 15.50
N SER A 43 4.41 10.47 14.90
CA SER A 43 3.24 9.92 15.60
C SER A 43 3.19 8.40 15.56
N LEU A 44 4.09 7.76 14.81
CA LEU A 44 4.09 6.32 14.60
C LEU A 44 5.18 5.66 15.42
N LYS A 45 4.91 4.42 15.84
CA LYS A 45 5.94 3.54 16.39
C LYS A 45 6.23 2.53 15.30
N LEU A 46 7.40 2.66 14.69
CA LEU A 46 7.77 1.86 13.53
C LEU A 46 8.93 0.94 13.90
N PRO A 47 8.64 -0.32 14.26
CA PRO A 47 9.70 -1.27 14.61
C PRO A 47 10.63 -1.53 13.42
N GLU A 48 11.82 -2.00 13.72
CA GLU A 48 12.76 -2.40 12.69
C GLU A 48 12.13 -3.45 11.79
N GLY A 49 12.31 -3.28 10.49
CA GLY A 49 11.74 -4.19 9.50
C GLY A 49 10.35 -3.84 9.02
N GLU A 50 9.75 -2.78 9.58
CA GLU A 50 8.43 -2.30 9.13
C GLU A 50 8.56 -0.99 8.38
N ALA A 51 7.59 -0.74 7.53
CA ALA A 51 7.52 0.50 6.76
C ALA A 51 6.05 0.92 6.61
N VAL A 52 5.83 2.19 6.28
CA VAL A 52 4.48 2.70 6.04
C VAL A 52 4.41 3.35 4.67
N VAL A 53 3.25 3.18 4.04
CA VAL A 53 2.98 3.83 2.76
C VAL A 53 1.62 4.52 2.84
N GLU A 54 1.45 5.51 2.01
CA GLU A 54 0.20 6.25 1.88
C GLU A 54 -0.52 5.79 0.62
N ILE A 55 -1.84 5.58 0.74
CA ILE A 55 -2.70 5.29 -0.41
C ILE A 55 -3.88 6.25 -0.37
N PRO A 56 -4.46 6.62 -1.52
CA PRO A 56 -5.59 7.55 -1.52
C PRO A 56 -6.87 6.88 -1.01
N ASP A 57 -7.79 7.70 -0.52
CA ASP A 57 -9.07 7.22 0.02
C ASP A 57 -9.79 6.26 -0.91
N ARG A 58 -9.74 6.51 -2.22
CA ARG A 58 -10.46 5.70 -3.20
C ARG A 58 -9.99 4.25 -3.26
N MET A 59 -8.80 3.95 -2.71
CA MET A 59 -8.30 2.58 -2.66
C MET A 59 -8.90 1.75 -1.53
N ILE A 60 -9.47 2.40 -0.52
CA ILE A 60 -9.98 1.72 0.67
C ILE A 60 -11.13 0.76 0.32
N GLN A 61 -11.88 1.07 -0.73
CA GLN A 61 -12.97 0.20 -1.17
C GLN A 61 -12.51 -1.23 -1.49
N PHE A 62 -11.25 -1.41 -1.87
CA PHE A 62 -10.71 -2.72 -2.23
C PHE A 62 -10.30 -3.56 -1.02
N PHE A 63 -10.34 -2.98 0.17
CA PHE A 63 -9.94 -3.64 1.42
C PHE A 63 -11.13 -4.20 2.20
N LYS A 64 -12.33 -4.16 1.65
CA LYS A 64 -13.56 -4.61 2.31
C LYS A 64 -14.04 -5.95 1.82
#